data_c8514ff3089ea17c4a54a0a5ecba98f0
#
_entry.id   c8514ff3089ea17c4a54a0a5ecba98f0
#
_cell.length_a   1.000
_cell.length_b   1.000
_cell.length_c   1.000
_cell.angle_alpha   90.00
_cell.angle_beta   90.00
_cell.angle_gamma   90.00
#
_symmetry.space_group_name_H-M   'P 1'
#
loop_
_entity.id
_entity.type
_entity.pdbx_description
1 polymer ?
#
loop_
_entity_poly.entity_id
_entity_poly.type
_entity_poly.pdbx_seq_one_letter_code
_entity_poly.pdbx_strand_id
1 'polypeptide(L)'
;MSKSTKHGGDAARFRQDIHTLLRTRVREAIEMTLEEELADALGCGPYERSGERQGYRNGKQRRRITTGLGVRELEIPRGRLLRADGSSEEFRSAILPRYARRTREVDEAILGAYLAGANSRRIKKALAPLLGEEHLSKSAVSRVVSRLKEHFARWSERDLSDESYAIVFLDGFHLKVRLARRVISVPVLAVLGVAEDGTKVLVALRLAASEAGAHWKWLIEDLKARGLQAPLYLVSDGHKGLAKAVKAWPEAKVQRCTRHKWENLKQHCPAHARSELKRDWDAIVRADSALEAREAYAAFVAKWSQLVAAVARSLEEGGLELLTFYDLPRPLWRSVRTTNALENLNREFRRRTKTQGSFSTEAAGVTLLWGLVAFGQIRLRRINGYQSLPLLLQREKAA
;
A
#
# COMPACT_ATOMS: atom_id res chain seq x y z
N MET A 1 -4.93 58.27 -19.34
CA MET A 1 -4.57 56.91 -19.74
C MET A 1 -3.28 56.50 -19.08
N SER A 2 -3.17 55.28 -18.67
CA SER A 2 -1.98 54.62 -18.10
C SER A 2 -1.59 54.96 -16.65
N LYS A 3 -2.24 54.26 -15.69
CA LYS A 3 -1.75 54.07 -14.32
C LYS A 3 -2.06 52.63 -13.90
N SER A 4 -1.38 51.62 -14.45
CA SER A 4 -1.63 50.21 -14.07
C SER A 4 -0.39 49.35 -13.99
N THR A 5 0.83 49.88 -13.90
CA THR A 5 2.06 49.06 -13.95
C THR A 5 2.92 49.08 -12.68
N LYS A 6 2.61 49.91 -11.65
CA LYS A 6 3.46 50.02 -10.45
C LYS A 6 3.14 48.97 -9.35
N HIS A 7 1.92 48.42 -9.27
CA HIS A 7 1.53 47.47 -8.19
C HIS A 7 2.10 46.05 -8.36
N GLY A 8 2.43 45.60 -9.55
CA GLY A 8 3.00 44.28 -9.80
C GLY A 8 4.44 44.09 -9.33
N GLY A 9 5.24 45.15 -9.41
CA GLY A 9 6.65 45.15 -9.02
C GLY A 9 6.85 45.09 -7.50
N ASP A 10 6.03 45.80 -6.74
CA ASP A 10 6.13 45.83 -5.27
C ASP A 10 5.70 44.53 -4.64
N ALA A 11 4.66 43.86 -5.16
CA ALA A 11 4.22 42.56 -4.68
C ALA A 11 5.23 41.42 -4.98
N ALA A 12 5.91 41.48 -6.11
CA ALA A 12 6.98 40.53 -6.46
C ALA A 12 8.22 40.75 -5.57
N ARG A 13 8.60 41.99 -5.32
CA ARG A 13 9.71 42.35 -4.42
C ARG A 13 9.42 41.92 -2.97
N PHE A 14 8.25 42.20 -2.47
CA PHE A 14 7.80 41.79 -1.14
C PHE A 14 7.80 40.25 -0.96
N ARG A 15 7.35 39.50 -1.97
CA ARG A 15 7.44 38.03 -1.95
C ARG A 15 8.89 37.53 -1.90
N GLN A 16 9.78 38.18 -2.65
CA GLN A 16 11.20 37.85 -2.70
C GLN A 16 11.88 38.12 -1.35
N ASP A 17 11.51 39.23 -0.69
CA ASP A 17 12.01 39.62 0.64
C ASP A 17 11.54 38.60 1.71
N ILE A 18 10.25 38.22 1.69
CA ILE A 18 9.72 37.17 2.59
C ILE A 18 10.44 35.83 2.35
N HIS A 19 10.60 35.43 1.10
CA HIS A 19 11.31 34.18 0.79
C HIS A 19 12.76 34.20 1.29
N THR A 20 13.45 35.34 1.16
CA THR A 20 14.81 35.49 1.64
C THR A 20 14.88 35.45 3.15
N LEU A 21 13.96 36.12 3.84
CA LEU A 21 13.85 36.10 5.29
C LEU A 21 13.58 34.68 5.82
N LEU A 22 12.57 33.99 5.28
CA LEU A 22 12.25 32.60 5.65
C LEU A 22 13.45 31.68 5.46
N ARG A 23 14.15 31.86 4.37
CA ARG A 23 15.37 31.10 4.05
C ARG A 23 16.47 31.30 5.08
N THR A 24 16.69 32.53 5.52
CA THR A 24 17.68 32.86 6.55
C THR A 24 17.26 32.27 7.89
N ARG A 25 16.01 32.45 8.31
CA ARG A 25 15.49 31.92 9.58
C ARG A 25 15.53 30.39 9.67
N VAL A 26 15.21 29.70 8.58
CA VAL A 26 15.28 28.22 8.55
C VAL A 26 16.75 27.77 8.66
N ARG A 27 17.69 28.45 8.01
CA ARG A 27 19.12 28.15 8.18
C ARG A 27 19.54 28.30 9.63
N GLU A 28 19.27 29.46 10.23
CA GLU A 28 19.61 29.78 11.61
C GLU A 28 19.01 28.74 12.59
N ALA A 29 17.74 28.37 12.39
CA ALA A 29 17.08 27.37 13.22
C ALA A 29 17.77 25.99 13.14
N ILE A 30 18.12 25.53 11.92
CA ILE A 30 18.82 24.25 11.73
C ILE A 30 20.19 24.29 12.41
N GLU A 31 20.97 25.36 12.17
CA GLU A 31 22.31 25.51 12.74
C GLU A 31 22.27 25.56 14.28
N MET A 32 21.26 26.24 14.86
CA MET A 32 21.02 26.31 16.30
C MET A 32 20.69 24.92 16.88
N THR A 33 19.76 24.20 16.26
CA THR A 33 19.38 22.87 16.73
C THR A 33 20.53 21.87 16.64
N LEU A 34 21.39 21.96 15.61
CA LEU A 34 22.60 21.12 15.52
C LEU A 34 23.64 21.48 16.58
N GLU A 35 23.71 22.74 16.97
CA GLU A 35 24.60 23.21 18.04
C GLU A 35 24.10 22.75 19.41
N GLU A 36 22.79 22.78 19.66
CA GLU A 36 22.13 22.25 20.85
C GLU A 36 22.36 20.72 20.97
N GLU A 37 22.16 19.97 19.88
CA GLU A 37 22.40 18.52 19.84
C GLU A 37 23.86 18.17 20.19
N LEU A 38 24.83 18.96 19.71
CA LEU A 38 26.23 18.77 20.08
C LEU A 38 26.50 19.17 21.54
N ALA A 39 25.86 20.23 22.02
CA ALA A 39 26.01 20.67 23.42
C ALA A 39 25.51 19.61 24.41
N ASP A 40 24.35 19.02 24.10
CA ASP A 40 23.74 17.92 24.88
C ASP A 40 24.66 16.69 24.88
N ALA A 41 25.21 16.32 23.73
CA ALA A 41 26.14 15.19 23.62
C ALA A 41 27.48 15.40 24.32
N LEU A 42 27.92 16.64 24.46
CA LEU A 42 29.16 17.00 25.16
C LEU A 42 28.96 17.28 26.67
N GLY A 43 27.72 17.43 27.12
CA GLY A 43 27.37 17.84 28.49
C GLY A 43 27.77 19.29 28.84
N CYS A 44 28.04 20.13 27.81
CA CYS A 44 28.40 21.53 28.01
C CYS A 44 28.16 22.39 26.76
N GLY A 45 27.77 23.66 26.97
CA GLY A 45 27.63 24.68 25.95
C GLY A 45 28.94 25.15 25.31
N PRO A 46 28.84 26.03 24.28
CA PRO A 46 30.02 26.70 23.71
C PRO A 46 30.73 27.56 24.78
N TYR A 47 32.04 27.44 24.86
CA TYR A 47 32.92 28.17 25.82
C TYR A 47 32.66 27.91 27.31
N GLU A 48 31.78 26.96 27.64
CA GLU A 48 31.50 26.53 29.01
C GLU A 48 32.57 25.58 29.52
N ARG A 49 33.02 25.77 30.79
CA ARG A 49 33.92 24.87 31.50
C ARG A 49 33.09 24.03 32.46
N SER A 50 32.87 22.78 32.15
CA SER A 50 32.14 21.82 32.99
C SER A 50 33.05 20.66 33.35
N GLY A 51 33.00 20.23 34.62
CA GLY A 51 33.69 19.02 35.08
C GLY A 51 33.09 17.71 34.54
N GLU A 52 31.86 17.77 34.02
CA GLU A 52 31.12 16.62 33.45
C GLU A 52 31.26 16.54 31.93
N ARG A 53 32.20 17.25 31.36
CA ARG A 53 32.40 17.34 29.92
C ARG A 53 32.76 15.98 29.31
N GLN A 54 31.94 15.51 28.36
CA GLN A 54 32.08 14.19 27.72
C GLN A 54 32.84 14.23 26.39
N GLY A 55 33.59 15.30 26.12
CA GLY A 55 34.33 15.42 24.87
C GLY A 55 34.74 16.84 24.53
N TYR A 56 35.05 17.11 23.27
CA TYR A 56 35.47 18.44 22.82
C TYR A 56 34.94 18.80 21.44
N ARG A 57 34.76 20.11 21.21
CA ARG A 57 34.35 20.67 19.94
C ARG A 57 35.51 20.66 18.96
N ASN A 58 35.24 20.37 17.66
CA ASN A 58 36.25 20.28 16.63
C ASN A 58 35.90 21.19 15.41
N GLY A 59 35.55 22.44 15.72
CA GLY A 59 35.22 23.45 14.73
C GLY A 59 33.84 23.19 14.02
N LYS A 60 33.66 23.82 12.86
CA LYS A 60 32.46 23.71 12.03
C LYS A 60 32.83 23.28 10.62
N GLN A 61 31.92 22.60 9.95
CA GLN A 61 32.04 22.19 8.55
C GLN A 61 30.92 22.80 7.71
N ARG A 62 31.25 23.43 6.60
CA ARG A 62 30.25 23.92 5.63
C ARG A 62 29.75 22.76 4.76
N ARG A 63 28.44 22.62 4.69
CA ARG A 63 27.78 21.63 3.81
C ARG A 63 26.57 22.24 3.10
N ARG A 64 26.42 21.86 1.84
CA ARG A 64 25.20 22.20 1.06
C ARG A 64 24.14 21.16 1.26
N ILE A 65 22.99 21.58 1.77
CA ILE A 65 21.83 20.73 2.04
C ILE A 65 20.63 21.28 1.26
N THR A 66 19.93 20.41 0.55
CA THR A 66 18.67 20.76 -0.10
C THR A 66 17.54 20.63 0.92
N THR A 67 16.88 21.74 1.22
CA THR A 67 15.70 21.82 2.10
C THR A 67 14.43 22.04 1.28
N GLY A 68 13.26 22.00 1.89
CA GLY A 68 11.99 22.36 1.27
C GLY A 68 11.93 23.80 0.72
N LEU A 69 12.85 24.68 1.12
CA LEU A 69 12.99 26.06 0.65
C LEU A 69 14.20 26.26 -0.29
N GLY A 70 14.71 25.16 -0.86
CA GLY A 70 15.86 25.17 -1.76
C GLY A 70 17.18 24.80 -1.07
N VAL A 71 18.32 24.97 -1.79
CA VAL A 71 19.64 24.64 -1.28
C VAL A 71 20.13 25.69 -0.29
N ARG A 72 20.73 25.21 0.80
CA ARG A 72 21.36 26.02 1.84
C ARG A 72 22.76 25.53 2.12
N GLU A 73 23.67 26.45 2.33
CA GLU A 73 24.94 26.20 2.93
C GLU A 73 24.78 26.35 4.44
N LEU A 74 25.02 25.25 5.18
CA LEU A 74 24.91 25.17 6.63
C LEU A 74 26.30 25.03 7.25
N GLU A 75 26.51 25.67 8.39
CA GLU A 75 27.66 25.48 9.24
C GLU A 75 27.35 24.41 10.30
N ILE A 76 27.82 23.19 10.06
CA ILE A 76 27.53 22.02 10.89
C ILE A 76 28.63 21.91 11.96
N PRO A 77 28.28 21.95 13.25
CA PRO A 77 29.25 21.81 14.32
C PRO A 77 29.81 20.39 14.33
N ARG A 78 31.10 20.27 14.72
CA ARG A 78 31.81 19.01 14.85
C ARG A 78 32.32 18.84 16.27
N GLY A 79 32.28 17.61 16.76
CA GLY A 79 32.81 17.27 18.09
C GLY A 79 33.36 15.86 18.11
N ARG A 80 34.11 15.57 19.15
CA ARG A 80 34.55 14.22 19.56
C ARG A 80 34.06 13.94 20.93
N LEU A 81 33.43 12.78 21.11
CA LEU A 81 32.97 12.27 22.38
C LEU A 81 34.06 11.35 22.97
N LEU A 82 34.34 11.49 24.24
CA LEU A 82 35.27 10.61 24.98
C LEU A 82 34.50 9.42 25.51
N ARG A 83 35.03 8.23 25.29
CA ARG A 83 34.45 6.99 25.82
C ARG A 83 35.15 6.63 27.16
N ALA A 84 34.47 5.80 27.94
CA ALA A 84 35.00 5.32 29.22
C ALA A 84 36.33 4.54 29.10
N ASP A 85 36.60 3.97 27.92
CA ASP A 85 37.85 3.26 27.61
C ASP A 85 39.01 4.19 27.18
N GLY A 86 38.80 5.52 27.23
CA GLY A 86 39.79 6.53 26.81
C GLY A 86 39.86 6.76 25.30
N SER A 87 39.09 6.02 24.51
CA SER A 87 38.97 6.26 23.07
C SER A 87 38.07 7.46 22.77
N SER A 88 38.15 8.03 21.55
CA SER A 88 37.29 9.12 21.16
C SER A 88 36.50 8.77 19.88
N GLU A 89 35.23 9.11 19.85
CA GLU A 89 34.34 8.93 18.71
C GLU A 89 33.93 10.28 18.12
N GLU A 90 33.85 10.38 16.79
CA GLU A 90 33.32 11.58 16.14
C GLU A 90 31.81 11.70 16.42
N PHE A 91 31.36 12.86 16.89
CA PHE A 91 29.94 13.17 17.08
C PHE A 91 29.19 13.01 15.78
N ARG A 92 28.03 12.37 15.84
CA ARG A 92 27.12 12.14 14.70
C ARG A 92 25.74 12.68 15.05
N SER A 93 25.33 13.73 14.35
CA SER A 93 23.98 14.27 14.48
C SER A 93 22.93 13.25 14.04
N ALA A 94 21.88 13.07 14.83
CA ALA A 94 20.70 12.29 14.50
C ALA A 94 19.79 13.07 13.53
N ILE A 95 19.77 14.41 13.64
CA ILE A 95 18.95 15.30 12.85
C ILE A 95 19.47 15.40 11.40
N LEU A 96 20.82 15.51 11.26
CA LEU A 96 21.47 15.65 9.96
C LEU A 96 22.60 14.60 9.80
N PRO A 97 22.29 13.39 9.35
CA PRO A 97 23.28 12.34 9.16
C PRO A 97 24.45 12.78 8.27
N ARG A 98 25.66 12.24 8.53
CA ARG A 98 26.94 12.67 7.92
C ARG A 98 26.91 12.84 6.40
N TYR A 99 26.20 11.97 5.68
CA TYR A 99 26.14 11.98 4.23
C TYR A 99 24.82 12.49 3.67
N ALA A 100 23.93 13.02 4.51
CA ALA A 100 22.67 13.61 4.05
C ALA A 100 22.97 14.85 3.17
N ARG A 101 22.41 14.87 1.98
CA ARG A 101 22.47 16.01 1.05
C ARG A 101 21.12 16.70 0.93
N ARG A 102 20.09 16.15 1.55
CA ARG A 102 18.71 16.64 1.54
C ARG A 102 18.07 16.37 2.88
N THR A 103 17.10 17.20 3.23
CA THR A 103 16.25 16.95 4.39
C THR A 103 15.24 15.84 4.08
N ARG A 104 14.64 15.29 5.12
CA ARG A 104 13.66 14.21 5.02
C ARG A 104 12.43 14.64 4.23
N GLU A 105 11.96 15.88 4.42
CA GLU A 105 10.79 16.45 3.73
C GLU A 105 10.99 16.48 2.20
N VAL A 106 12.22 16.73 1.74
CA VAL A 106 12.55 16.69 0.31
C VAL A 106 12.49 15.27 -0.24
N ASP A 107 13.00 14.30 0.50
CA ASP A 107 12.90 12.89 0.11
C ASP A 107 11.44 12.40 0.12
N GLU A 108 10.62 12.85 1.08
CA GLU A 108 9.18 12.58 1.14
C GLU A 108 8.43 13.25 -0.03
N ALA A 109 8.77 14.47 -0.42
CA ALA A 109 8.20 15.12 -1.59
C ALA A 109 8.55 14.39 -2.90
N ILE A 110 9.79 13.91 -3.05
CA ILE A 110 10.21 13.07 -4.18
C ILE A 110 9.41 11.77 -4.21
N LEU A 111 9.28 11.11 -3.06
CA LEU A 111 8.52 9.87 -2.93
C LEU A 111 7.04 10.09 -3.24
N GLY A 112 6.43 11.14 -2.68
CA GLY A 112 5.04 11.51 -2.96
C GLY A 112 4.78 11.75 -4.44
N ALA A 113 5.66 12.49 -5.11
CA ALA A 113 5.57 12.72 -6.55
C ALA A 113 5.73 11.41 -7.37
N TYR A 114 6.62 10.50 -6.94
CA TYR A 114 6.77 9.18 -7.55
C TYR A 114 5.50 8.34 -7.38
N LEU A 115 4.94 8.29 -6.18
CA LEU A 115 3.71 7.57 -5.88
C LEU A 115 2.49 8.16 -6.61
N ALA A 116 2.49 9.48 -6.86
CA ALA A 116 1.49 10.15 -7.70
C ALA A 116 1.61 9.81 -9.21
N GLY A 117 2.58 8.98 -9.60
CA GLY A 117 2.75 8.49 -10.96
C GLY A 117 3.73 9.32 -11.82
N ALA A 118 4.53 10.20 -11.21
CA ALA A 118 5.54 10.95 -11.93
C ALA A 118 6.82 10.12 -12.13
N ASN A 119 7.34 10.09 -13.35
CA ASN A 119 8.67 9.55 -13.61
C ASN A 119 9.77 10.53 -13.14
N SER A 120 11.02 10.09 -13.07
CA SER A 120 12.14 10.89 -12.55
C SER A 120 12.33 12.26 -13.25
N ARG A 121 12.00 12.36 -14.55
CA ARG A 121 12.06 13.63 -15.29
C ARG A 121 10.94 14.58 -14.86
N ARG A 122 9.71 14.07 -14.72
CA ARG A 122 8.56 14.84 -14.25
C ARG A 122 8.73 15.27 -12.80
N ILE A 123 9.28 14.41 -11.93
CA ILE A 123 9.60 14.76 -10.54
C ILE A 123 10.57 15.93 -10.49
N LYS A 124 11.68 15.87 -11.25
CA LYS A 124 12.63 16.97 -11.34
C LYS A 124 11.94 18.26 -11.75
N LYS A 125 11.13 18.24 -12.83
CA LYS A 125 10.40 19.42 -13.32
C LYS A 125 9.38 19.95 -12.32
N ALA A 126 8.63 19.07 -11.64
CA ALA A 126 7.60 19.45 -10.66
C ALA A 126 8.20 20.09 -9.40
N LEU A 127 9.38 19.64 -8.97
CA LEU A 127 10.04 20.15 -7.77
C LEU A 127 11.04 21.29 -8.06
N ALA A 128 11.35 21.58 -9.32
CA ALA A 128 12.26 22.64 -9.73
C ALA A 128 11.91 24.05 -9.18
N PRO A 129 10.61 24.47 -9.13
CA PRO A 129 10.24 25.75 -8.55
C PRO A 129 10.57 25.89 -7.07
N LEU A 130 10.58 24.78 -6.32
CA LEU A 130 10.87 24.74 -4.89
C LEU A 130 12.37 24.56 -4.60
N LEU A 131 13.02 23.65 -5.34
CA LEU A 131 14.37 23.19 -5.03
C LEU A 131 15.46 23.84 -5.91
N GLY A 132 15.07 24.49 -7.01
CA GLY A 132 15.98 24.95 -8.07
C GLY A 132 16.29 23.84 -9.09
N GLU A 133 16.51 24.22 -10.35
CA GLU A 133 16.65 23.26 -11.46
C GLU A 133 17.88 22.35 -11.35
N GLU A 134 18.97 22.85 -10.78
CA GLU A 134 20.25 22.13 -10.70
C GLU A 134 20.35 21.15 -9.53
N HIS A 135 19.46 21.24 -8.54
CA HIS A 135 19.67 20.60 -7.23
C HIS A 135 19.06 19.21 -7.09
N LEU A 136 18.21 18.77 -8.04
CA LEU A 136 17.65 17.44 -8.04
C LEU A 136 18.18 16.61 -9.22
N SER A 137 19.22 15.81 -8.99
CA SER A 137 19.77 14.93 -10.01
C SER A 137 18.86 13.69 -10.22
N LYS A 138 18.95 13.07 -11.42
CA LYS A 138 18.28 11.80 -11.70
C LYS A 138 18.67 10.72 -10.70
N SER A 139 19.95 10.65 -10.30
CA SER A 139 20.48 9.73 -9.32
C SER A 139 19.92 9.96 -7.92
N ALA A 140 19.54 11.18 -7.58
CA ALA A 140 18.89 11.49 -6.32
C ALA A 140 17.49 10.85 -6.25
N VAL A 141 16.68 11.01 -7.31
CA VAL A 141 15.37 10.37 -7.42
C VAL A 141 15.50 8.85 -7.41
N SER A 142 16.46 8.31 -8.18
CA SER A 142 16.70 6.85 -8.23
C SER A 142 17.04 6.27 -6.86
N ARG A 143 17.81 6.97 -6.03
CA ARG A 143 18.12 6.52 -4.66
C ARG A 143 16.90 6.48 -3.75
N VAL A 144 16.01 7.46 -3.84
CA VAL A 144 14.74 7.44 -3.08
C VAL A 144 13.88 6.26 -3.51
N VAL A 145 13.78 6.00 -4.81
CA VAL A 145 13.04 4.85 -5.34
C VAL A 145 13.70 3.51 -4.96
N SER A 146 15.05 3.45 -4.91
CA SER A 146 15.76 2.24 -4.45
C SER A 146 15.45 1.92 -2.99
N ARG A 147 15.44 2.92 -2.11
CA ARG A 147 15.01 2.72 -0.72
C ARG A 147 13.57 2.20 -0.62
N LEU A 148 12.66 2.69 -1.47
CA LEU A 148 11.30 2.16 -1.53
C LEU A 148 11.29 0.67 -1.88
N LYS A 149 12.15 0.22 -2.80
CA LYS A 149 12.29 -1.21 -3.15
C LYS A 149 12.82 -2.04 -1.98
N GLU A 150 13.79 -1.53 -1.24
CA GLU A 150 14.33 -2.19 -0.04
C GLU A 150 13.26 -2.32 1.06
N HIS A 151 12.43 -1.28 1.26
CA HIS A 151 11.29 -1.34 2.16
C HIS A 151 10.25 -2.37 1.70
N PHE A 152 9.95 -2.41 0.40
CA PHE A 152 9.06 -3.41 -0.16
C PHE A 152 9.59 -4.84 0.02
N ALA A 153 10.90 -5.07 -0.23
CA ALA A 153 11.52 -6.38 -0.05
C ALA A 153 11.37 -6.86 1.40
N ARG A 154 11.76 -6.02 2.39
CA ARG A 154 11.58 -6.33 3.81
C ARG A 154 10.12 -6.62 4.18
N TRP A 155 9.18 -5.81 3.69
CA TRP A 155 7.76 -6.05 3.92
C TRP A 155 7.29 -7.37 3.31
N SER A 156 7.78 -7.70 2.11
CA SER A 156 7.35 -8.90 1.39
C SER A 156 7.87 -10.20 1.99
N GLU A 157 8.90 -10.13 2.85
CA GLU A 157 9.54 -11.26 3.53
C GLU A 157 9.34 -11.23 5.05
N ARG A 158 8.55 -10.26 5.57
CA ARG A 158 8.34 -10.10 7.00
C ARG A 158 7.69 -11.33 7.62
N ASP A 159 7.99 -11.56 8.88
CA ASP A 159 7.29 -12.53 9.71
C ASP A 159 5.81 -12.14 9.87
N LEU A 160 4.93 -13.12 9.82
CA LEU A 160 3.47 -12.97 9.93
C LEU A 160 2.91 -13.74 11.14
N SER A 161 3.75 -14.28 12.00
CA SER A 161 3.33 -15.10 13.15
C SER A 161 2.47 -14.32 14.16
N ASP A 162 2.71 -13.02 14.29
CA ASP A 162 1.95 -12.11 15.14
C ASP A 162 0.71 -11.50 14.42
N GLU A 163 0.54 -11.79 13.12
CA GLU A 163 -0.59 -11.27 12.34
C GLU A 163 -1.73 -12.28 12.30
N SER A 164 -2.93 -11.87 12.68
CA SER A 164 -4.16 -12.69 12.65
C SER A 164 -5.24 -12.01 11.82
N TYR A 165 -5.86 -12.76 10.91
CA TYR A 165 -6.92 -12.28 10.04
C TYR A 165 -8.13 -13.22 10.06
N ALA A 166 -9.28 -12.71 10.54
CA ALA A 166 -10.52 -13.50 10.55
C ALA A 166 -11.00 -13.84 9.13
N ILE A 167 -10.81 -12.92 8.19
CA ILE A 167 -11.24 -13.07 6.79
C ILE A 167 -10.08 -12.69 5.89
N VAL A 168 -9.78 -13.51 4.88
CA VAL A 168 -8.78 -13.24 3.86
C VAL A 168 -9.42 -13.25 2.49
N PHE A 169 -9.18 -12.21 1.71
CA PHE A 169 -9.60 -12.09 0.31
C PHE A 169 -8.42 -12.39 -0.61
N LEU A 170 -8.65 -13.21 -1.63
CA LEU A 170 -7.69 -13.59 -2.65
C LEU A 170 -8.23 -13.20 -4.02
N ASP A 171 -7.46 -12.41 -4.78
CA ASP A 171 -7.84 -11.97 -6.12
C ASP A 171 -6.60 -11.65 -6.96
N GLY A 172 -6.68 -11.89 -8.26
CA GLY A 172 -5.66 -11.54 -9.23
C GLY A 172 -6.05 -10.33 -10.07
N PHE A 173 -5.07 -9.55 -10.48
CA PHE A 173 -5.26 -8.50 -11.48
C PHE A 173 -4.02 -8.34 -12.35
N HIS A 174 -4.18 -7.64 -13.48
CA HIS A 174 -3.10 -7.49 -14.44
C HIS A 174 -2.46 -6.10 -14.38
N LEU A 175 -1.13 -6.09 -14.42
CA LEU A 175 -0.30 -4.89 -14.47
C LEU A 175 0.39 -4.80 -15.84
N LYS A 176 0.35 -3.62 -16.48
CA LYS A 176 1.05 -3.38 -17.73
C LYS A 176 2.53 -3.06 -17.49
N VAL A 177 3.40 -3.91 -17.98
CA VAL A 177 4.85 -3.79 -17.83
C VAL A 177 5.50 -3.75 -19.21
N ARG A 178 6.54 -2.95 -19.39
CA ARG A 178 7.32 -2.88 -20.63
C ARG A 178 8.55 -3.76 -20.52
N LEU A 179 8.55 -4.84 -21.26
CA LEU A 179 9.70 -5.75 -21.42
C LEU A 179 10.13 -5.79 -22.88
N ALA A 180 11.42 -5.68 -23.14
CA ALA A 180 12.00 -5.74 -24.49
C ALA A 180 11.23 -4.90 -25.54
N ARG A 181 10.90 -3.64 -25.20
CA ARG A 181 10.15 -2.67 -26.01
C ARG A 181 8.66 -3.02 -26.24
N ARG A 182 8.15 -4.12 -25.71
CA ARG A 182 6.74 -4.51 -25.77
C ARG A 182 6.05 -4.26 -24.43
N VAL A 183 4.78 -3.89 -24.46
CA VAL A 183 3.94 -3.80 -23.26
C VAL A 183 3.22 -5.12 -23.11
N ILE A 184 3.52 -5.82 -22.03
CA ILE A 184 2.86 -7.08 -21.66
C ILE A 184 1.99 -6.88 -20.42
N SER A 185 1.02 -7.76 -20.28
CA SER A 185 0.11 -7.81 -19.13
C SER A 185 0.60 -8.91 -18.18
N VAL A 186 1.07 -8.52 -17.00
CA VAL A 186 1.64 -9.46 -16.02
C VAL A 186 0.64 -9.60 -14.86
N PRO A 187 0.25 -10.84 -14.49
CA PRO A 187 -0.63 -11.08 -13.35
C PRO A 187 0.04 -10.67 -12.04
N VAL A 188 -0.74 -10.04 -11.18
CA VAL A 188 -0.38 -9.72 -9.79
C VAL A 188 -1.39 -10.41 -8.89
N LEU A 189 -0.90 -11.26 -8.01
CA LEU A 189 -1.68 -11.92 -6.98
C LEU A 189 -1.70 -11.02 -5.75
N ALA A 190 -2.89 -10.74 -5.24
CA ALA A 190 -3.12 -9.88 -4.09
C ALA A 190 -3.83 -10.64 -2.96
N VAL A 191 -3.35 -10.45 -1.75
CA VAL A 191 -3.94 -10.97 -0.52
C VAL A 191 -4.28 -9.81 0.40
N LEU A 192 -5.55 -9.72 0.79
CA LEU A 192 -6.06 -8.69 1.68
C LEU A 192 -6.67 -9.37 2.90
N GLY A 193 -6.09 -9.15 4.08
CA GLY A 193 -6.60 -9.61 5.35
C GLY A 193 -7.57 -8.61 5.98
N VAL A 194 -8.43 -9.11 6.86
CA VAL A 194 -9.28 -8.32 7.75
C VAL A 194 -8.89 -8.63 9.17
N ALA A 195 -8.31 -7.64 9.84
CA ALA A 195 -7.92 -7.73 11.24
C ALA A 195 -9.17 -7.82 12.16
N GLU A 196 -8.98 -8.16 13.41
CA GLU A 196 -10.06 -8.35 14.39
C GLU A 196 -10.93 -7.09 14.59
N ASP A 197 -10.33 -5.90 14.42
CA ASP A 197 -11.04 -4.62 14.48
C ASP A 197 -11.78 -4.26 13.17
N GLY A 198 -11.75 -5.13 12.18
CA GLY A 198 -12.35 -4.94 10.85
C GLY A 198 -11.50 -4.15 9.85
N THR A 199 -10.32 -3.70 10.24
CA THR A 199 -9.41 -2.98 9.35
C THR A 199 -8.87 -3.91 8.27
N LYS A 200 -8.91 -3.43 7.02
CA LYS A 200 -8.31 -4.15 5.90
C LYS A 200 -6.81 -3.93 5.87
N VAL A 201 -6.04 -4.98 5.72
CA VAL A 201 -4.57 -4.98 5.66
C VAL A 201 -4.11 -5.66 4.37
N LEU A 202 -3.22 -5.01 3.63
CA LEU A 202 -2.56 -5.65 2.49
C LEU A 202 -1.51 -6.62 3.03
N VAL A 203 -1.75 -7.92 2.85
CA VAL A 203 -0.89 -8.99 3.40
C VAL A 203 0.21 -9.36 2.42
N ALA A 204 -0.15 -9.53 1.15
CA ALA A 204 0.82 -9.84 0.10
C ALA A 204 0.44 -9.23 -1.26
N LEU A 205 1.48 -8.93 -2.04
CA LEU A 205 1.44 -8.61 -3.46
C LEU A 205 2.56 -9.37 -4.14
N ARG A 206 2.24 -10.25 -5.10
CA ARG A 206 3.24 -11.04 -5.82
C ARG A 206 2.97 -11.02 -7.33
N LEU A 207 4.04 -10.87 -8.08
CA LEU A 207 3.99 -11.09 -9.52
C LEU A 207 3.96 -12.60 -9.80
N ALA A 208 3.20 -12.98 -10.80
CA ALA A 208 3.12 -14.36 -11.24
C ALA A 208 3.30 -14.43 -12.77
N ALA A 209 3.82 -15.54 -13.27
CA ALA A 209 3.87 -15.76 -14.71
C ALA A 209 2.47 -15.99 -15.30
N SER A 210 1.54 -16.48 -14.48
CA SER A 210 0.13 -16.68 -14.82
C SER A 210 -0.72 -16.75 -13.54
N GLU A 211 -2.04 -16.71 -13.65
CA GLU A 211 -2.97 -16.98 -12.56
C GLU A 211 -3.19 -18.49 -12.34
N ALA A 212 -2.24 -19.33 -12.73
CA ALA A 212 -2.32 -20.76 -12.56
C ALA A 212 -2.30 -21.16 -11.07
N GLY A 213 -2.91 -22.28 -10.75
CA GLY A 213 -3.02 -22.79 -9.37
C GLY A 213 -1.68 -23.01 -8.67
N ALA A 214 -0.62 -23.31 -9.43
CA ALA A 214 0.72 -23.47 -8.87
C ALA A 214 1.25 -22.16 -8.22
N HIS A 215 0.99 -21.00 -8.83
CA HIS A 215 1.43 -19.71 -8.28
C HIS A 215 0.62 -19.31 -7.04
N TRP A 216 -0.69 -19.58 -7.04
CA TRP A 216 -1.52 -19.39 -5.86
C TRP A 216 -1.14 -20.31 -4.72
N LYS A 217 -0.91 -21.61 -5.02
CA LYS A 217 -0.43 -22.57 -4.02
C LYS A 217 0.89 -22.12 -3.41
N TRP A 218 1.86 -21.76 -4.25
CA TRP A 218 3.15 -21.23 -3.80
C TRP A 218 2.96 -19.99 -2.89
N LEU A 219 2.08 -19.05 -3.27
CA LEU A 219 1.82 -17.85 -2.46
C LEU A 219 1.25 -18.20 -1.08
N ILE A 220 0.29 -19.11 -1.01
CA ILE A 220 -0.30 -19.54 0.27
C ILE A 220 0.74 -20.29 1.12
N GLU A 221 1.55 -21.13 0.52
CA GLU A 221 2.64 -21.82 1.22
C GLU A 221 3.70 -20.85 1.74
N ASP A 222 4.05 -19.79 0.98
CA ASP A 222 4.92 -18.72 1.42
C ASP A 222 4.33 -17.98 2.65
N LEU A 223 3.04 -17.66 2.63
CA LEU A 223 2.36 -17.02 3.75
C LEU A 223 2.41 -17.89 5.01
N LYS A 224 2.15 -19.19 4.86
CA LYS A 224 2.25 -20.18 5.96
C LYS A 224 3.68 -20.30 6.49
N ALA A 225 4.66 -20.39 5.60
CA ALA A 225 6.08 -20.46 5.99
C ALA A 225 6.55 -19.22 6.76
N ARG A 226 5.94 -18.07 6.52
CA ARG A 226 6.16 -16.82 7.27
C ARG A 226 5.31 -16.71 8.55
N GLY A 227 4.61 -17.76 8.94
CA GLY A 227 3.88 -17.86 10.20
C GLY A 227 2.39 -17.50 10.14
N LEU A 228 1.85 -17.10 8.96
CA LEU A 228 0.43 -16.75 8.88
C LEU A 228 -0.47 -17.93 9.17
N GLN A 229 -1.30 -17.80 10.19
CA GLN A 229 -2.29 -18.79 10.57
C GLN A 229 -3.44 -18.83 9.56
N ALA A 230 -4.15 -19.99 9.49
CA ALA A 230 -5.33 -20.12 8.66
C ALA A 230 -6.40 -19.10 9.08
N PRO A 231 -6.99 -18.35 8.12
CA PRO A 231 -8.12 -17.50 8.44
C PRO A 231 -9.38 -18.34 8.68
N LEU A 232 -10.38 -17.77 9.35
CA LEU A 232 -11.68 -18.42 9.49
C LEU A 232 -12.41 -18.52 8.14
N TYR A 233 -12.32 -17.48 7.34
CA TYR A 233 -12.97 -17.39 6.03
C TYR A 233 -12.00 -16.95 4.93
N LEU A 234 -12.03 -17.68 3.82
CA LEU A 234 -11.34 -17.34 2.57
C LEU A 234 -12.35 -16.92 1.52
N VAL A 235 -12.19 -15.72 0.98
CA VAL A 235 -13.04 -15.20 -0.10
C VAL A 235 -12.26 -15.14 -1.39
N SER A 236 -12.75 -15.82 -2.43
CA SER A 236 -12.07 -15.89 -3.73
C SER A 236 -13.04 -15.80 -4.91
N ASP A 237 -12.52 -15.50 -6.11
CA ASP A 237 -13.29 -15.50 -7.34
C ASP A 237 -13.75 -16.90 -7.81
N GLY A 238 -13.18 -17.94 -7.22
CA GLY A 238 -13.46 -19.33 -7.57
C GLY A 238 -12.80 -19.81 -8.87
N HIS A 239 -11.81 -19.09 -9.37
CA HIS A 239 -10.99 -19.57 -10.49
C HIS A 239 -10.38 -20.93 -10.17
N LYS A 240 -10.39 -21.88 -11.14
CA LYS A 240 -9.95 -23.28 -10.93
C LYS A 240 -8.59 -23.42 -10.26
N GLY A 241 -7.66 -22.51 -10.57
CA GLY A 241 -6.32 -22.49 -9.96
C GLY A 241 -6.37 -22.13 -8.49
N LEU A 242 -7.16 -21.12 -8.13
CA LEU A 242 -7.32 -20.65 -6.77
C LEU A 242 -8.10 -21.63 -5.92
N ALA A 243 -9.15 -22.27 -6.46
CA ALA A 243 -9.92 -23.29 -5.78
C ALA A 243 -9.06 -24.53 -5.33
N LYS A 244 -7.99 -24.82 -6.05
CA LYS A 244 -7.00 -25.84 -5.63
C LYS A 244 -6.06 -25.32 -4.55
N ALA A 245 -5.66 -24.08 -4.64
CA ALA A 245 -4.69 -23.47 -3.73
C ALA A 245 -5.26 -23.24 -2.32
N VAL A 246 -6.53 -22.84 -2.21
CA VAL A 246 -7.18 -22.62 -0.90
C VAL A 246 -7.26 -23.88 -0.04
N LYS A 247 -7.14 -25.08 -0.65
CA LYS A 247 -7.03 -26.35 0.09
C LYS A 247 -5.76 -26.47 0.96
N ALA A 248 -4.79 -25.56 0.80
CA ALA A 248 -3.64 -25.47 1.69
C ALA A 248 -4.00 -24.97 3.11
N TRP A 249 -5.19 -24.37 3.28
CA TRP A 249 -5.80 -24.06 4.57
C TRP A 249 -7.13 -24.81 4.71
N PRO A 250 -7.11 -26.12 5.01
CA PRO A 250 -8.31 -26.96 5.05
C PRO A 250 -9.29 -26.54 6.16
N GLU A 251 -8.80 -25.83 7.18
CA GLU A 251 -9.61 -25.32 8.29
C GLU A 251 -10.45 -24.12 7.89
N ALA A 252 -10.04 -23.38 6.85
CA ALA A 252 -10.71 -22.17 6.43
C ALA A 252 -12.00 -22.47 5.65
N LYS A 253 -13.10 -21.82 6.03
CA LYS A 253 -14.36 -21.86 5.26
C LYS A 253 -14.23 -21.03 4.00
N VAL A 254 -14.42 -21.65 2.84
CA VAL A 254 -14.28 -20.98 1.54
C VAL A 254 -15.59 -20.34 1.13
N GLN A 255 -15.53 -19.06 0.79
CA GLN A 255 -16.62 -18.31 0.13
C GLN A 255 -16.22 -17.99 -1.32
N ARG A 256 -16.98 -18.44 -2.27
CA ARG A 256 -16.80 -18.03 -3.68
C ARG A 256 -17.55 -16.72 -3.95
N CYS A 257 -16.91 -15.82 -4.69
CA CYS A 257 -17.48 -14.52 -5.02
C CYS A 257 -18.78 -14.65 -5.81
N THR A 258 -19.89 -14.22 -5.21
CA THR A 258 -21.21 -14.25 -5.85
C THR A 258 -21.28 -13.34 -7.08
N ARG A 259 -20.49 -12.26 -7.14
CA ARG A 259 -20.45 -11.36 -8.29
C ARG A 259 -19.79 -12.01 -9.51
N HIS A 260 -18.64 -12.66 -9.32
CA HIS A 260 -17.98 -13.39 -10.40
C HIS A 260 -18.85 -14.54 -10.91
N LYS A 261 -19.53 -15.26 -10.00
CA LYS A 261 -20.47 -16.30 -10.41
C LYS A 261 -21.64 -15.74 -11.22
N TRP A 262 -22.21 -14.59 -10.82
CA TRP A 262 -23.24 -13.93 -11.59
C TRP A 262 -22.79 -13.59 -13.03
N GLU A 263 -21.57 -13.05 -13.19
CA GLU A 263 -21.03 -12.77 -14.53
C GLU A 263 -20.90 -14.06 -15.38
N ASN A 264 -20.47 -15.17 -14.75
CA ASN A 264 -20.37 -16.46 -15.43
C ASN A 264 -21.77 -16.99 -15.84
N LEU A 265 -22.75 -16.95 -14.94
CA LEU A 265 -24.12 -17.36 -15.27
C LEU A 265 -24.70 -16.58 -16.45
N LYS A 266 -24.48 -15.26 -16.48
CA LYS A 266 -24.93 -14.40 -17.61
C LYS A 266 -24.35 -14.78 -18.96
N GLN A 267 -23.09 -15.26 -18.97
CA GLN A 267 -22.42 -15.68 -20.22
C GLN A 267 -23.07 -16.91 -20.84
N HIS A 268 -23.67 -17.79 -20.01
CA HIS A 268 -24.36 -18.99 -20.46
C HIS A 268 -25.85 -18.77 -20.74
N CYS A 269 -26.40 -17.61 -20.35
CA CYS A 269 -27.82 -17.33 -20.46
C CYS A 269 -28.18 -16.52 -21.71
N PRO A 270 -29.12 -16.94 -22.52
CA PRO A 270 -29.68 -16.14 -23.64
C PRO A 270 -30.20 -14.77 -23.17
N ALA A 271 -30.08 -13.76 -24.01
CA ALA A 271 -30.40 -12.38 -23.65
C ALA A 271 -31.85 -12.21 -23.14
N HIS A 272 -32.82 -12.88 -23.77
CA HIS A 272 -34.24 -12.81 -23.41
C HIS A 272 -34.55 -13.39 -22.03
N ALA A 273 -33.76 -14.37 -21.52
CA ALA A 273 -33.97 -15.02 -20.25
C ALA A 273 -33.21 -14.36 -19.07
N ARG A 274 -32.39 -13.33 -19.34
CA ARG A 274 -31.52 -12.72 -18.29
C ARG A 274 -32.32 -12.06 -17.17
N SER A 275 -33.47 -11.51 -17.41
CA SER A 275 -34.32 -10.92 -16.37
C SER A 275 -34.84 -11.98 -15.40
N GLU A 276 -35.21 -13.14 -15.92
CA GLU A 276 -35.63 -14.29 -15.11
C GLU A 276 -34.45 -14.86 -14.33
N LEU A 277 -33.32 -15.09 -15.00
CA LEU A 277 -32.08 -15.50 -14.35
C LEU A 277 -31.72 -14.61 -13.18
N LYS A 278 -31.86 -13.29 -13.35
CA LYS A 278 -31.55 -12.31 -12.31
C LYS A 278 -32.46 -12.44 -11.09
N ARG A 279 -33.76 -12.67 -11.28
CA ARG A 279 -34.73 -12.88 -10.20
C ARG A 279 -34.37 -14.13 -9.40
N ASP A 280 -34.14 -15.25 -10.11
CA ASP A 280 -33.81 -16.52 -9.48
C ASP A 280 -32.45 -16.45 -8.75
N TRP A 281 -31.46 -15.78 -9.35
CA TRP A 281 -30.17 -15.52 -8.69
C TRP A 281 -30.31 -14.64 -7.45
N ASP A 282 -31.11 -13.57 -7.51
CA ASP A 282 -31.34 -12.69 -6.37
C ASP A 282 -32.06 -13.42 -5.23
N ALA A 283 -32.95 -14.36 -5.51
CA ALA A 283 -33.56 -15.22 -4.49
C ALA A 283 -32.52 -16.02 -3.70
N ILE A 284 -31.45 -16.47 -4.35
CA ILE A 284 -30.35 -17.18 -3.69
C ILE A 284 -29.50 -16.23 -2.81
N VAL A 285 -29.01 -15.13 -3.39
CA VAL A 285 -27.99 -14.30 -2.74
C VAL A 285 -28.55 -13.22 -1.82
N ARG A 286 -29.86 -13.04 -1.78
CA ARG A 286 -30.59 -12.09 -0.94
C ARG A 286 -31.62 -12.74 -0.03
N ALA A 287 -31.58 -14.05 0.12
CA ALA A 287 -32.40 -14.75 1.08
C ALA A 287 -32.15 -14.23 2.50
N ASP A 288 -33.14 -14.34 3.36
CA ASP A 288 -33.05 -13.89 4.75
C ASP A 288 -32.35 -14.90 5.67
N SER A 289 -32.19 -16.14 5.20
CA SER A 289 -31.55 -17.23 5.93
C SER A 289 -30.74 -18.18 5.03
N ALA A 290 -29.84 -18.95 5.63
CA ALA A 290 -29.11 -20.03 4.94
C ALA A 290 -30.04 -21.13 4.40
N LEU A 291 -31.15 -21.42 5.11
CA LEU A 291 -32.13 -22.41 4.70
C LEU A 291 -32.83 -21.94 3.41
N GLU A 292 -33.43 -20.77 3.42
CA GLU A 292 -34.06 -20.18 2.23
C GLU A 292 -33.12 -20.08 1.02
N ALA A 293 -31.85 -19.72 1.27
CA ALA A 293 -30.85 -19.66 0.22
C ALA A 293 -30.59 -21.04 -0.42
N ARG A 294 -30.56 -22.11 0.39
CA ARG A 294 -30.39 -23.46 -0.11
C ARG A 294 -31.61 -23.98 -0.86
N GLU A 295 -32.82 -23.65 -0.40
CA GLU A 295 -34.06 -23.94 -1.11
C GLU A 295 -34.12 -23.22 -2.46
N ALA A 296 -33.80 -21.93 -2.48
CA ALA A 296 -33.72 -21.14 -3.72
C ALA A 296 -32.64 -21.69 -4.67
N TYR A 297 -31.50 -22.15 -4.13
CA TYR A 297 -30.43 -22.78 -4.92
C TYR A 297 -30.95 -24.08 -5.58
N ALA A 298 -31.63 -24.94 -4.85
CA ALA A 298 -32.18 -26.18 -5.37
C ALA A 298 -33.26 -25.92 -6.43
N ALA A 299 -34.18 -24.98 -6.18
CA ALA A 299 -35.17 -24.55 -7.14
C ALA A 299 -34.55 -23.97 -8.43
N PHE A 300 -33.48 -23.17 -8.30
CA PHE A 300 -32.73 -22.65 -9.44
C PHE A 300 -32.15 -23.79 -10.29
N VAL A 301 -31.46 -24.75 -9.66
CA VAL A 301 -30.87 -25.89 -10.39
C VAL A 301 -31.95 -26.68 -11.11
N ALA A 302 -33.05 -27.05 -10.44
CA ALA A 302 -34.15 -27.79 -11.04
C ALA A 302 -34.74 -27.08 -12.27
N LYS A 303 -35.01 -25.80 -12.15
CA LYS A 303 -35.58 -24.97 -13.22
C LYS A 303 -34.63 -24.81 -14.41
N TRP A 304 -33.37 -24.36 -14.13
CA TRP A 304 -32.44 -24.03 -15.20
C TRP A 304 -31.81 -25.26 -15.87
N SER A 305 -31.83 -26.43 -15.22
CA SER A 305 -31.46 -27.69 -15.88
C SER A 305 -32.39 -28.01 -17.08
N GLN A 306 -33.64 -27.61 -16.98
CA GLN A 306 -34.61 -27.80 -18.07
C GLN A 306 -34.57 -26.68 -19.11
N LEU A 307 -34.38 -25.43 -18.66
CA LEU A 307 -34.41 -24.27 -19.56
C LEU A 307 -33.08 -24.06 -20.29
N VAL A 308 -31.96 -24.04 -19.57
CA VAL A 308 -30.62 -23.85 -20.12
C VAL A 308 -29.61 -24.61 -19.24
N ALA A 309 -29.36 -25.86 -19.56
CA ALA A 309 -28.51 -26.75 -18.76
C ALA A 309 -27.10 -26.21 -18.48
N ALA A 310 -26.57 -25.35 -19.36
CA ALA A 310 -25.25 -24.70 -19.15
C ALA A 310 -25.28 -23.71 -17.97
N VAL A 311 -26.39 -23.04 -17.70
CA VAL A 311 -26.58 -22.16 -16.55
C VAL A 311 -26.62 -22.98 -15.26
N ALA A 312 -27.38 -24.06 -15.22
CA ALA A 312 -27.43 -24.96 -14.05
C ALA A 312 -26.05 -25.55 -13.73
N ARG A 313 -25.37 -26.14 -14.72
CA ARG A 313 -23.98 -26.65 -14.56
C ARG A 313 -23.02 -25.58 -14.07
N SER A 314 -23.15 -24.35 -14.56
CA SER A 314 -22.30 -23.25 -14.07
C SER A 314 -22.57 -22.94 -12.60
N LEU A 315 -23.83 -23.00 -12.11
CA LEU A 315 -24.12 -22.80 -10.69
C LEU A 315 -23.58 -23.95 -9.85
N GLU A 316 -23.83 -25.20 -10.26
CA GLU A 316 -23.37 -26.41 -9.55
C GLU A 316 -21.85 -26.48 -9.44
N GLU A 317 -21.11 -26.03 -10.47
CA GLU A 317 -19.65 -25.87 -10.40
C GLU A 317 -19.22 -24.93 -9.26
N GLY A 318 -20.02 -23.91 -8.95
CA GLY A 318 -19.82 -23.00 -7.82
C GLY A 318 -20.07 -23.67 -6.47
N GLY A 319 -20.96 -24.63 -6.42
CA GLY A 319 -21.31 -25.39 -5.25
C GLY A 319 -21.87 -24.53 -4.10
N LEU A 320 -21.96 -25.15 -2.93
CA LEU A 320 -22.44 -24.50 -1.71
C LEU A 320 -21.46 -23.48 -1.15
N GLU A 321 -20.21 -23.44 -1.62
CA GLU A 321 -19.23 -22.40 -1.28
C GLU A 321 -19.71 -20.98 -1.67
N LEU A 322 -20.72 -20.87 -2.51
CA LEU A 322 -21.41 -19.61 -2.83
C LEU A 322 -22.26 -19.09 -1.67
N LEU A 323 -22.66 -19.96 -0.75
CA LEU A 323 -23.58 -19.66 0.34
C LEU A 323 -22.88 -19.58 1.71
N THR A 324 -21.57 -19.80 1.79
CA THR A 324 -20.80 -19.83 3.05
C THR A 324 -20.95 -18.53 3.85
N PHE A 325 -21.17 -17.39 3.16
CA PHE A 325 -21.35 -16.11 3.85
C PHE A 325 -22.59 -16.06 4.76
N TYR A 326 -23.59 -16.95 4.56
CA TYR A 326 -24.76 -17.06 5.42
C TYR A 326 -24.43 -17.61 6.81
N ASP A 327 -23.29 -18.28 6.99
CA ASP A 327 -22.82 -18.76 8.30
C ASP A 327 -22.33 -17.60 9.19
N LEU A 328 -22.09 -16.44 8.57
CA LEU A 328 -21.63 -15.23 9.26
C LEU A 328 -22.80 -14.44 9.87
N PRO A 329 -22.53 -13.58 10.87
CA PRO A 329 -23.47 -12.56 11.29
C PRO A 329 -23.94 -11.69 10.11
N ARG A 330 -25.26 -11.47 10.02
CA ARG A 330 -25.91 -10.75 8.89
C ARG A 330 -25.23 -9.43 8.47
N PRO A 331 -24.74 -8.57 9.38
CA PRO A 331 -24.04 -7.34 8.98
C PRO A 331 -22.80 -7.56 8.14
N LEU A 332 -22.14 -8.74 8.22
CA LEU A 332 -20.94 -9.10 7.46
C LEU A 332 -21.24 -9.62 6.05
N TRP A 333 -22.46 -10.10 5.78
CA TRP A 333 -22.82 -10.74 4.52
C TRP A 333 -22.45 -9.91 3.30
N ARG A 334 -22.76 -8.61 3.34
CA ARG A 334 -22.45 -7.69 2.24
C ARG A 334 -20.96 -7.59 1.93
N SER A 335 -20.13 -7.68 2.94
CA SER A 335 -18.67 -7.55 2.82
C SER A 335 -18.01 -8.84 2.35
N VAL A 336 -18.53 -10.02 2.77
CA VAL A 336 -17.86 -11.29 2.59
C VAL A 336 -18.33 -12.05 1.36
N ARG A 337 -19.60 -11.91 0.93
CA ARG A 337 -20.14 -12.61 -0.25
C ARG A 337 -19.45 -12.29 -1.57
N THR A 338 -18.57 -11.28 -1.61
CA THR A 338 -17.88 -10.83 -2.84
C THR A 338 -16.44 -10.43 -2.57
N THR A 339 -15.60 -10.46 -3.61
CA THR A 339 -14.22 -9.92 -3.59
C THR A 339 -14.16 -8.39 -3.77
N ASN A 340 -15.27 -7.67 -3.59
CA ASN A 340 -15.35 -6.21 -3.77
C ASN A 340 -14.28 -5.43 -3.00
N ALA A 341 -13.83 -5.95 -1.85
CA ALA A 341 -12.77 -5.32 -1.07
C ALA A 341 -11.46 -5.20 -1.88
N LEU A 342 -11.05 -6.29 -2.54
CA LEU A 342 -9.90 -6.32 -3.45
C LEU A 342 -10.19 -5.63 -4.79
N GLU A 343 -11.38 -5.82 -5.37
CA GLU A 343 -11.76 -5.14 -6.61
C GLU A 343 -11.66 -3.61 -6.48
N ASN A 344 -12.07 -3.06 -5.33
CA ASN A 344 -11.94 -1.64 -5.04
C ASN A 344 -10.46 -1.22 -4.94
N LEU A 345 -9.61 -2.01 -4.28
CA LEU A 345 -8.18 -1.77 -4.22
C LEU A 345 -7.55 -1.83 -5.62
N ASN A 346 -7.89 -2.86 -6.41
CA ASN A 346 -7.42 -3.03 -7.79
C ASN A 346 -7.84 -1.86 -8.69
N ARG A 347 -9.05 -1.31 -8.49
CA ARG A 347 -9.53 -0.10 -9.20
C ARG A 347 -8.70 1.13 -8.83
N GLU A 348 -8.37 1.33 -7.55
CA GLU A 348 -7.48 2.40 -7.10
C GLU A 348 -6.06 2.23 -7.67
N PHE A 349 -5.53 1.02 -7.69
CA PHE A 349 -4.25 0.71 -8.33
C PHE A 349 -4.26 1.09 -9.81
N ARG A 350 -5.27 0.65 -10.57
CA ARG A 350 -5.42 0.98 -11.99
C ARG A 350 -5.53 2.49 -12.21
N ARG A 351 -6.29 3.20 -11.38
CA ARG A 351 -6.46 4.65 -11.46
C ARG A 351 -5.12 5.37 -11.30
N ARG A 352 -4.30 4.97 -10.32
CA ARG A 352 -3.00 5.58 -10.01
C ARG A 352 -1.91 5.20 -11.01
N THR A 353 -1.97 4.00 -11.56
CA THR A 353 -0.96 3.52 -12.52
C THR A 353 -1.25 3.93 -13.96
N LYS A 354 -2.49 4.32 -14.29
CA LYS A 354 -2.91 4.74 -15.66
C LYS A 354 -2.02 5.87 -16.22
N THR A 355 -1.60 6.81 -15.39
CA THR A 355 -0.76 7.95 -15.79
C THR A 355 0.66 7.56 -16.20
N GLN A 356 1.15 6.41 -15.77
CA GLN A 356 2.49 5.89 -16.14
C GLN A 356 2.48 5.10 -17.44
N GLY A 357 1.31 4.69 -17.93
CA GLY A 357 1.14 3.89 -19.14
C GLY A 357 1.66 2.45 -19.01
N SER A 358 2.93 2.29 -18.66
CA SER A 358 3.57 1.00 -18.38
C SER A 358 4.80 1.18 -17.48
N PHE A 359 5.13 0.18 -16.71
CA PHE A 359 6.34 0.18 -15.85
C PHE A 359 7.57 -0.31 -16.62
N SER A 360 8.73 0.24 -16.28
CA SER A 360 10.01 -0.16 -16.89
C SER A 360 10.46 -1.57 -16.48
N THR A 361 10.03 -2.02 -15.30
CA THR A 361 10.29 -3.36 -14.77
C THR A 361 9.08 -3.83 -13.95
N GLU A 362 8.91 -5.12 -13.84
CA GLU A 362 7.89 -5.78 -13.03
C GLU A 362 8.01 -5.37 -11.55
N ALA A 363 9.23 -5.42 -10.99
CA ALA A 363 9.51 -5.05 -9.62
C ALA A 363 9.14 -3.58 -9.33
N ALA A 364 9.37 -2.65 -10.28
CA ALA A 364 9.00 -1.25 -10.11
C ALA A 364 7.46 -1.08 -9.99
N GLY A 365 6.70 -1.87 -10.74
CA GLY A 365 5.25 -1.85 -10.70
C GLY A 365 4.71 -2.27 -9.34
N VAL A 366 5.10 -3.44 -8.84
CA VAL A 366 4.61 -3.96 -7.55
C VAL A 366 5.08 -3.11 -6.38
N THR A 367 6.33 -2.62 -6.42
CA THR A 367 6.86 -1.68 -5.41
C THR A 367 5.99 -0.41 -5.33
N LEU A 368 5.58 0.14 -6.50
CA LEU A 368 4.69 1.30 -6.52
C LEU A 368 3.33 0.99 -5.90
N LEU A 369 2.71 -0.14 -6.27
CA LEU A 369 1.40 -0.54 -5.75
C LEU A 369 1.42 -0.69 -4.22
N TRP A 370 2.43 -1.37 -3.70
CA TRP A 370 2.66 -1.47 -2.27
C TRP A 370 2.86 -0.09 -1.63
N GLY A 371 3.71 0.75 -2.20
CA GLY A 371 3.98 2.10 -1.70
C GLY A 371 2.74 2.97 -1.61
N LEU A 372 1.80 2.85 -2.57
CA LEU A 372 0.52 3.56 -2.54
C LEU A 372 -0.30 3.24 -1.28
N VAL A 373 -0.25 2.01 -0.80
CA VAL A 373 -0.92 1.57 0.43
C VAL A 373 -0.08 1.92 1.65
N ALA A 374 1.20 1.55 1.66
CA ALA A 374 2.10 1.72 2.80
C ALA A 374 2.29 3.18 3.24
N PHE A 375 2.27 4.12 2.28
CA PHE A 375 2.39 5.57 2.55
C PHE A 375 1.04 6.30 2.54
N GLY A 376 -0.09 5.58 2.71
CA GLY A 376 -1.41 6.14 2.92
C GLY A 376 -2.04 6.88 1.74
N GLN A 377 -1.46 6.76 0.52
CA GLN A 377 -2.05 7.30 -0.70
C GLN A 377 -3.35 6.56 -1.08
N ILE A 378 -3.45 5.29 -0.69
CA ILE A 378 -4.67 4.49 -0.72
C ILE A 378 -4.96 4.06 0.71
N ARG A 379 -6.06 4.56 1.27
CA ARG A 379 -6.50 4.21 2.62
C ARG A 379 -7.38 2.97 2.59
N LEU A 380 -6.98 1.94 3.29
CA LEU A 380 -7.77 0.74 3.51
C LEU A 380 -8.72 1.00 4.68
N ARG A 381 -10.02 1.08 4.38
CA ARG A 381 -11.06 1.30 5.41
C ARG A 381 -11.51 -0.03 5.99
N ARG A 382 -12.17 0.00 7.15
CA ARG A 382 -12.84 -1.16 7.75
C ARG A 382 -13.89 -1.75 6.81
N ILE A 383 -14.18 -3.04 6.97
CA ILE A 383 -15.29 -3.67 6.26
C ILE A 383 -16.64 -3.26 6.87
N ASN A 384 -17.71 -3.34 6.07
CA ASN A 384 -19.05 -3.15 6.62
C ASN A 384 -19.39 -4.31 7.56
N GLY A 385 -20.06 -4.01 8.67
CA GLY A 385 -20.44 -5.02 9.67
C GLY A 385 -19.30 -5.44 10.60
N TYR A 386 -18.15 -4.77 10.58
CA TYR A 386 -16.98 -5.11 11.41
C TYR A 386 -17.28 -5.23 12.91
N GLN A 387 -18.28 -4.51 13.40
CA GLN A 387 -18.73 -4.58 14.80
C GLN A 387 -19.20 -5.99 15.23
N SER A 388 -19.54 -6.83 14.25
CA SER A 388 -19.93 -8.23 14.49
C SER A 388 -18.77 -9.23 14.46
N LEU A 389 -17.54 -8.79 14.12
CA LEU A 389 -16.37 -9.68 14.10
C LEU A 389 -16.02 -10.25 15.48
N PRO A 390 -16.08 -9.52 16.60
CA PRO A 390 -15.80 -10.10 17.92
C PRO A 390 -16.73 -11.27 18.25
N LEU A 391 -18.00 -11.19 17.87
CA LEU A 391 -18.98 -12.29 18.07
C LEU A 391 -18.60 -13.53 17.24
N LEU A 392 -18.12 -13.33 16.02
CA LEU A 392 -17.63 -14.41 15.17
C LEU A 392 -16.42 -15.10 15.80
N LEU A 393 -15.43 -14.32 16.23
CA LEU A 393 -14.21 -14.84 16.86
C LEU A 393 -14.48 -15.60 18.17
N GLN A 394 -15.46 -15.13 18.96
CA GLN A 394 -15.88 -15.85 20.17
C GLN A 394 -16.53 -17.19 19.86
N ARG A 395 -17.40 -17.27 18.86
CA ARG A 395 -18.07 -18.53 18.44
C ARG A 395 -17.08 -19.57 17.95
N GLU A 396 -16.09 -19.15 17.15
CA GLU A 396 -15.08 -20.08 16.61
C GLU A 396 -14.06 -20.54 17.67
N LYS A 397 -13.86 -19.77 18.76
CA LYS A 397 -13.05 -20.22 19.92
C LYS A 397 -13.81 -21.19 20.83
N ALA A 398 -15.12 -21.20 20.77
CA ALA A 398 -15.98 -22.05 21.58
C ALA A 398 -16.39 -23.35 20.87
N ALA A 399 -16.16 -23.49 19.58
CA ALA A 399 -16.43 -24.68 18.77
C ALA A 399 -15.19 -25.55 18.62
#